data_997370205852efdba1ba2093f3cbfb63
#
_entry.id   997370205852efdba1ba2093f3cbfb63
#
_cell.length_a   1.000
_cell.length_b   1.000
_cell.length_c   1.000
_cell.angle_alpha   90.00
_cell.angle_beta   90.00
_cell.angle_gamma   90.00
#
_symmetry.space_group_name_H-M   'P 1'
#
loop_
_entity.id
_entity.type
_entity.pdbx_description
1 polymer ?
#
loop_
_entity_poly.entity_id
_entity_poly.type
_entity_poly.pdbx_seq_one_letter_code
_entity_poly.pdbx_strand_id
1 'polypeptide(L)'
;MNFNILVAMVPNAEEEVAIETAKKAGAGSVTILNGKTIGLKEKKIFFGLTLEENVSLLLFILPQRLTMNVFKALRKKFHLSNHAESKGLLFTLPLTHISGMEAEEVELFEKELLDVL
;
A
#
# COMPACT_ATOMS: atom_id res chain seq x y z
N MET A 1 11.67 -9.45 -14.70
CA MET A 1 10.38 -9.18 -14.02
C MET A 1 10.42 -7.81 -13.39
N ASN A 2 9.36 -7.03 -13.57
CA ASN A 2 9.27 -5.69 -13.00
C ASN A 2 8.49 -5.70 -11.70
N PHE A 3 9.04 -5.03 -10.71
CA PHE A 3 8.42 -4.87 -9.41
C PHE A 3 8.16 -3.40 -9.11
N ASN A 4 7.14 -3.16 -8.32
CA ASN A 4 6.82 -1.83 -7.79
C ASN A 4 6.74 -1.89 -6.28
N ILE A 5 7.01 -0.76 -5.65
CA ILE A 5 6.64 -0.56 -4.26
C ILE A 5 5.29 0.16 -4.26
N LEU A 6 4.33 -0.41 -3.57
CA LEU A 6 3.06 0.27 -3.29
C LEU A 6 3.10 0.70 -1.83
N VAL A 7 2.86 1.98 -1.60
CA VAL A 7 2.84 2.54 -0.26
C VAL A 7 1.43 3.02 0.06
N ALA A 8 0.90 2.53 1.18
CA ALA A 8 -0.37 2.98 1.69
C ALA A 8 -0.14 3.60 3.07
N MET A 9 -0.46 4.89 3.20
CA MET A 9 -0.42 5.59 4.48
C MET A 9 -1.86 5.74 4.96
N VAL A 10 -2.18 5.10 6.07
CA VAL A 10 -3.54 5.08 6.62
C VAL A 10 -3.49 5.41 8.11
N PRO A 11 -4.59 5.89 8.69
CA PRO A 11 -4.67 6.03 10.15
C PRO A 11 -4.35 4.68 10.80
N ASN A 12 -3.66 4.71 11.92
CA ASN A 12 -3.27 3.48 12.62
C ASN A 12 -4.49 2.59 12.92
N ALA A 13 -5.63 3.18 13.24
CA ALA A 13 -6.86 2.45 13.51
C ALA A 13 -7.38 1.67 12.29
N GLU A 14 -6.95 2.01 11.07
CA GLU A 14 -7.37 1.37 9.83
C GLU A 14 -6.34 0.37 9.30
N GLU A 15 -5.27 0.12 10.05
CA GLU A 15 -4.17 -0.75 9.61
C GLU A 15 -4.66 -2.15 9.23
N GLU A 16 -5.43 -2.80 10.09
CA GLU A 16 -5.90 -4.16 9.86
C GLU A 16 -6.81 -4.26 8.64
N VAL A 17 -7.67 -3.28 8.46
CA VAL A 17 -8.57 -3.23 7.31
C VAL A 17 -7.77 -3.10 6.02
N ALA A 18 -6.73 -2.26 6.02
CA ALA A 18 -5.88 -2.07 4.86
C ALA A 18 -5.11 -3.35 4.52
N ILE A 19 -4.55 -4.02 5.52
CA ILE A 19 -3.81 -5.28 5.33
C ILE A 19 -4.73 -6.35 4.75
N GLU A 20 -5.92 -6.50 5.30
CA GLU A 20 -6.87 -7.51 4.84
C GLU A 20 -7.34 -7.22 3.41
N THR A 21 -7.57 -5.95 3.09
CA THR A 21 -7.96 -5.54 1.74
C THR A 21 -6.87 -5.87 0.73
N ALA A 22 -5.62 -5.56 1.05
CA ALA A 22 -4.47 -5.84 0.19
C ALA A 22 -4.26 -7.35 0.02
N LYS A 23 -4.39 -8.11 1.10
CA LYS A 23 -4.27 -9.57 1.08
C LYS A 23 -5.28 -10.21 0.14
N LYS A 24 -6.53 -9.80 0.21
CA LYS A 24 -7.59 -10.30 -0.68
C LYS A 24 -7.33 -9.93 -2.14
N ALA A 25 -6.65 -8.83 -2.38
CA ALA A 25 -6.30 -8.40 -3.74
C ALA A 25 -5.03 -9.06 -4.28
N GLY A 26 -4.37 -9.91 -3.48
CA GLY A 26 -3.24 -10.70 -3.93
C GLY A 26 -1.89 -10.39 -3.29
N ALA A 27 -1.82 -9.43 -2.36
CA ALA A 27 -0.56 -9.13 -1.69
C ALA A 27 -0.14 -10.30 -0.80
N GLY A 28 1.10 -10.76 -0.95
CA GLY A 28 1.63 -11.90 -0.20
C GLY A 28 2.35 -11.53 1.08
N SER A 29 2.80 -10.29 1.20
CA SER A 29 3.48 -9.81 2.39
C SER A 29 3.34 -8.29 2.49
N VAL A 30 3.60 -7.76 3.67
CA VAL A 30 3.58 -6.32 3.92
C VAL A 30 4.63 -5.99 4.97
N THR A 31 5.32 -4.88 4.77
CA THR A 31 6.19 -4.29 5.81
C THR A 31 5.46 -3.11 6.41
N ILE A 32 5.37 -3.08 7.72
CA ILE A 32 4.60 -2.07 8.44
C ILE A 32 5.57 -1.15 9.18
N LEU A 33 5.41 0.14 8.94
CA LEU A 33 6.12 1.18 9.68
C LEU A 33 5.09 2.05 10.38
N ASN A 34 5.29 2.31 11.65
CA ASN A 34 4.43 3.21 12.41
C ASN A 34 5.07 4.59 12.45
N GLY A 35 4.24 5.58 12.20
CA GLY A 35 4.71 6.95 12.17
C GLY A 35 3.67 7.92 12.69
N LYS A 36 4.00 9.18 12.60
CA LYS A 36 3.12 10.26 13.04
C LYS A 36 3.14 11.35 11.99
N THR A 37 1.97 11.76 11.56
CA THR A 37 1.84 12.89 10.65
C THR A 37 1.63 14.15 11.45
N ILE A 38 2.47 15.15 11.23
CA ILE A 38 2.38 16.44 11.90
C ILE A 38 2.20 17.50 10.83
N GLY A 39 1.13 18.29 10.95
CA GLY A 39 0.95 19.43 10.07
C GLY A 39 1.89 20.56 10.48
N LEU A 40 2.59 21.13 9.50
CA LEU A 40 3.52 22.24 9.72
C LEU A 40 2.87 23.59 9.51
N LYS A 41 1.61 23.61 9.10
CA LYS A 41 0.79 24.82 8.93
C LYS A 41 -0.51 24.62 9.70
N GLU A 42 -1.29 25.68 9.87
CA GLU A 42 -2.54 25.68 10.65
C GLU A 42 -3.68 24.87 10.01
N LYS A 43 -3.39 23.89 9.17
CA LYS A 43 -4.41 22.99 8.61
C LYS A 43 -4.61 21.82 9.54
N LYS A 44 -5.86 21.61 9.94
CA LYS A 44 -6.24 20.51 10.84
C LYS A 44 -6.27 19.14 10.16
N ILE A 45 -6.33 19.11 8.83
CA ILE A 45 -6.40 17.87 8.05
C ILE A 45 -5.38 17.93 6.93
N PHE A 46 -4.58 16.87 6.78
CA PHE A 46 -3.61 16.72 5.72
C PHE A 46 -3.73 15.31 5.14
N PHE A 47 -3.98 15.19 3.83
CA PHE A 47 -4.25 13.90 3.17
C PHE A 47 -5.40 13.10 3.82
N GLY A 48 -6.45 13.80 4.29
CA GLY A 48 -7.54 13.14 5.01
C GLY A 48 -7.18 12.70 6.41
N LEU A 49 -5.98 13.05 6.90
CA LEU A 49 -5.49 12.68 8.23
C LEU A 49 -5.50 13.93 9.12
N THR A 50 -5.91 13.74 10.37
CA THR A 50 -5.84 14.84 11.35
C THR A 50 -4.38 15.16 11.67
N LEU A 51 -4.12 16.42 12.05
CA LEU A 51 -2.80 16.82 12.52
C LEU A 51 -2.44 15.99 13.75
N GLU A 52 -1.18 15.59 13.84
CA GLU A 52 -0.64 14.75 14.92
C GLU A 52 -1.30 13.37 15.02
N GLU A 53 -1.77 12.85 13.90
CA GLU A 53 -2.35 11.51 13.88
C GLU A 53 -1.28 10.44 13.74
N ASN A 54 -1.43 9.36 14.50
CA ASN A 54 -0.61 8.17 14.33
C ASN A 54 -1.04 7.45 13.06
N VAL A 55 -0.09 7.15 12.20
CA VAL A 55 -0.33 6.52 10.91
C VAL A 55 0.46 5.23 10.78
N SER A 56 -0.06 4.34 9.96
CA SER A 56 0.65 3.14 9.54
C SER A 56 1.05 3.31 8.08
N LEU A 57 2.33 3.10 7.79
CA LEU A 57 2.84 3.03 6.44
C LEU A 57 2.97 1.56 6.07
N LEU A 58 2.23 1.16 5.08
CA LEU A 58 2.22 -0.21 4.60
C LEU A 58 2.99 -0.25 3.28
N LEU A 59 4.09 -1.01 3.26
CA LEU A 59 4.93 -1.15 2.10
C LEU A 59 4.75 -2.54 1.50
N PHE A 60 4.33 -2.57 0.25
CA PHE A 60 4.15 -3.80 -0.50
C PHE A 60 5.13 -3.81 -1.66
N ILE A 61 5.92 -4.87 -1.80
CA ILE A 61 6.73 -5.08 -2.99
C ILE A 61 5.95 -6.06 -3.85
N LEU A 62 5.49 -5.60 -4.99
CA LEU A 62 4.56 -6.34 -5.83
C LEU A 62 5.07 -6.46 -7.26
N PRO A 63 4.88 -7.61 -7.92
CA PRO A 63 5.03 -7.68 -9.36
C PRO A 63 4.11 -6.68 -10.02
N GLN A 64 4.51 -6.15 -11.17
CA GLN A 64 3.76 -5.11 -11.86
C GLN A 64 2.29 -5.49 -12.09
N ARG A 65 2.02 -6.75 -12.42
CA ARG A 65 0.65 -7.23 -12.66
C ARG A 65 -0.26 -7.14 -11.44
N LEU A 66 0.29 -7.40 -10.24
CA LEU A 66 -0.49 -7.34 -9.00
C LEU A 66 -0.64 -5.92 -8.47
N THR A 67 0.27 -5.04 -8.83
CA THR A 67 0.30 -3.69 -8.28
C THR A 67 -1.04 -2.98 -8.47
N MET A 68 -1.59 -3.01 -9.67
CA MET A 68 -2.85 -2.31 -9.95
C MET A 68 -4.05 -2.96 -9.29
N ASN A 69 -4.05 -4.28 -9.09
CA ASN A 69 -5.12 -4.95 -8.37
C ASN A 69 -5.18 -4.48 -6.91
N VAL A 70 -4.02 -4.46 -6.26
CA VAL A 70 -3.92 -4.02 -4.86
C VAL A 70 -4.20 -2.52 -4.76
N PHE A 71 -3.65 -1.73 -5.68
CA PHE A 71 -3.86 -0.29 -5.72
C PHE A 71 -5.35 0.06 -5.83
N LYS A 72 -6.05 -0.55 -6.77
CA LYS A 72 -7.48 -0.28 -6.98
C LYS A 72 -8.32 -0.71 -5.78
N ALA A 73 -8.00 -1.86 -5.17
CA ALA A 73 -8.72 -2.34 -4.00
C ALA A 73 -8.59 -1.38 -2.81
N LEU A 74 -7.37 -0.91 -2.55
CA LEU A 74 -7.13 0.04 -1.46
C LEU A 74 -7.74 1.40 -1.76
N ARG A 75 -7.62 1.89 -3.00
CA ARG A 75 -8.21 3.16 -3.40
C ARG A 75 -9.72 3.16 -3.18
N LYS A 76 -10.38 2.07 -3.55
CA LYS A 76 -11.82 1.92 -3.37
C LYS A 76 -12.19 1.84 -1.89
N LYS A 77 -11.47 1.03 -1.13
CA LYS A 77 -11.77 0.80 0.30
C LYS A 77 -11.68 2.08 1.12
N PHE A 78 -10.70 2.93 0.84
CA PHE A 78 -10.44 4.15 1.60
C PHE A 78 -10.95 5.41 0.90
N HIS A 79 -11.75 5.27 -0.17
CA HIS A 79 -12.37 6.38 -0.89
C HIS A 79 -11.37 7.43 -1.37
N LEU A 80 -10.19 6.98 -1.82
CA LEU A 80 -9.10 7.90 -2.17
C LEU A 80 -9.31 8.66 -3.48
N SER A 81 -10.41 8.42 -4.17
CA SER A 81 -10.87 9.22 -5.32
C SER A 81 -11.84 10.33 -4.92
N ASN A 82 -12.32 10.33 -3.69
CA ASN A 82 -13.31 11.30 -3.19
C ASN A 82 -12.68 12.13 -2.07
N HIS A 83 -12.38 13.39 -2.36
CA HIS A 83 -11.71 14.28 -1.41
C HIS A 83 -12.45 14.47 -0.09
N ALA A 84 -13.78 14.38 -0.10
CA ALA A 84 -14.59 14.56 1.11
C ALA A 84 -14.47 13.40 2.09
N GLU A 85 -14.20 12.18 1.60
CA GLU A 85 -14.17 10.96 2.40
C GLU A 85 -12.79 10.31 2.47
N SER A 86 -11.82 10.88 1.78
CA SER A 86 -10.46 10.34 1.69
C SER A 86 -9.78 10.30 3.06
N LYS A 87 -9.20 9.14 3.41
CA LYS A 87 -8.48 8.95 4.68
C LYS A 87 -7.14 8.29 4.42
N GLY A 88 -6.18 9.05 3.94
CA GLY A 88 -4.84 8.53 3.73
C GLY A 88 -4.25 8.90 2.39
N LEU A 89 -3.17 8.22 2.07
CA LEU A 89 -2.42 8.44 0.84
C LEU A 89 -2.00 7.09 0.27
N LEU A 90 -2.07 6.97 -1.04
CA LEU A 90 -1.71 5.75 -1.75
C LEU A 90 -0.89 6.12 -2.98
N PHE A 91 0.28 5.51 -3.12
CA PHE A 91 1.13 5.77 -4.28
C PHE A 91 2.01 4.56 -4.60
N THR A 92 2.55 4.56 -5.81
CA THR A 92 3.46 3.50 -6.27
C THR A 92 4.77 4.10 -6.75
N LEU A 93 5.83 3.34 -6.57
CA LEU A 93 7.17 3.68 -7.06
C LEU A 93 7.72 2.48 -7.83
N PRO A 94 8.23 2.67 -9.05
CA PRO A 94 8.87 1.57 -9.76
C PRO A 94 10.21 1.24 -9.12
N LEU A 95 10.53 -0.05 -9.02
CA LEU A 95 11.84 -0.50 -8.60
C LEU A 95 12.71 -0.70 -9.85
N THR A 96 13.82 0.02 -9.93
CA THR A 96 14.75 -0.14 -11.03
C THR A 96 15.73 -1.29 -10.81
N HIS A 97 16.07 -1.53 -9.54
CA HIS A 97 16.98 -2.60 -9.16
C HIS A 97 16.48 -3.26 -7.88
N ILE A 98 16.59 -4.57 -7.82
CA ILE A 98 16.24 -5.34 -6.62
C ILE A 98 17.27 -6.46 -6.44
N SER A 99 17.69 -6.68 -5.21
CA SER A 99 18.61 -7.73 -4.82
C SER A 99 18.11 -8.33 -3.51
N GLY A 100 18.47 -9.57 -3.24
CA GLY A 100 18.04 -10.24 -2.02
C GLY A 100 16.86 -11.17 -2.20
N MET A 101 16.29 -11.22 -3.40
CA MET A 101 15.28 -12.22 -3.73
C MET A 101 15.96 -13.42 -4.38
N GLU A 102 15.64 -14.60 -3.89
CA GLU A 102 16.12 -15.82 -4.52
C GLU A 102 15.27 -16.17 -5.74
N ALA A 103 15.88 -16.87 -6.70
CA ALA A 103 15.18 -17.26 -7.93
C ALA A 103 13.91 -18.05 -7.64
N GLU A 104 13.94 -18.88 -6.62
CA GLU A 104 12.77 -19.67 -6.21
C GLU A 104 11.61 -18.80 -5.75
N GLU A 105 11.90 -17.71 -5.02
CA GLU A 105 10.88 -16.75 -4.58
C GLU A 105 10.25 -16.04 -5.76
N VAL A 106 11.05 -15.66 -6.74
CA VAL A 106 10.57 -15.02 -7.95
C VAL A 106 9.65 -15.96 -8.72
N GLU A 107 10.03 -17.24 -8.85
CA GLU A 107 9.19 -18.24 -9.52
C GLU A 107 7.87 -18.47 -8.80
N LEU A 108 7.89 -18.49 -7.47
CA LEU A 108 6.67 -18.63 -6.67
C LEU A 108 5.72 -17.47 -6.89
N PHE A 109 6.23 -16.24 -6.93
CA PHE A 109 5.42 -15.07 -7.24
C PHE A 109 4.79 -15.16 -8.62
N GLU A 110 5.55 -15.57 -9.62
CA GLU A 110 5.04 -15.74 -10.98
C GLU A 110 3.97 -16.81 -11.05
N LYS A 111 4.17 -17.91 -10.36
CA LYS A 111 3.24 -19.03 -10.32
C LYS A 111 1.94 -18.63 -9.63
N GLU A 112 2.01 -17.94 -8.50
CA GLU A 112 0.83 -17.43 -7.80
C GLU A 112 0.02 -16.48 -8.67
N LEU A 113 0.70 -15.64 -9.44
CA LEU A 113 0.08 -14.74 -10.39
C LEU A 113 -0.69 -15.49 -11.48
N LEU A 114 -0.09 -16.55 -12.02
CA LEU A 114 -0.73 -17.37 -13.04
C LEU A 114 -1.95 -18.11 -12.49
N ASP A 115 -1.89 -18.53 -11.23
CA ASP A 115 -3.01 -19.22 -10.58
C ASP A 115 -4.18 -18.27 -10.28
N VAL A 116 -3.92 -16.99 -10.11
CA VAL A 116 -4.94 -15.97 -9.85
C VAL A 116 -5.56 -15.46 -11.14
N LEU A 117 -4.83 -15.52 -12.23
CA LEU A 117 -5.31 -15.10 -13.55
C LEU A 117 -6.11 -16.20 -14.23
#